data_b67490090fb6e30dc944ece5c23a0645
#
_entry.id   b67490090fb6e30dc944ece5c23a0645
#
_cell.length_a   1.000
_cell.length_b   1.000
_cell.length_c   1.000
_cell.angle_alpha   90.00
_cell.angle_beta   90.00
_cell.angle_gamma   90.00
#
_symmetry.space_group_name_H-M   'P 1'
#
loop_
_entity.id
_entity.type
_entity.pdbx_description
1 polymer ?
#
loop_
_entity_poly.entity_id
_entity_poly.type
_entity_poly.pdbx_seq_one_letter_code
_entity_poly.pdbx_strand_id
1 'polypeptide(L)'
;VIRKYAPIPEVTYSTKIEKKAYGTLQYDARVGLFESLDDLSAPVKCKFPTSMERLGQNYGYILYHTKLEKEQNLEKIRLYEANDRANLFVDQKPLVTLYDRQLLSEAKAGEDFAKEDGKPVTFKKGAPLDILVENMGRVNFGPRMEHQRKGIDGHVQINGHTHLNWEEYCLPLDNIEKLDYTKGYTEGLPAFYHFTLDVDQKGDTFLDFEGWGKGCIFLNGFNLGRFWEIGPQKRLYIPAPLLKEGRNEIVVFET
;
A
#
# COMPACT_ATOMS: atom_id res chain seq x y z
N VAL A 1 -10.69 4.43 -41.87
CA VAL A 1 -9.63 5.44 -42.00
C VAL A 1 -8.32 4.79 -42.42
N ILE A 2 -7.82 3.77 -41.73
CA ILE A 2 -6.51 3.15 -42.00
C ILE A 2 -6.41 2.61 -43.45
N ARG A 3 -7.46 1.96 -43.98
CA ARG A 3 -7.49 1.42 -45.35
C ARG A 3 -7.22 2.48 -46.44
N LYS A 4 -7.41 3.77 -46.13
CA LYS A 4 -7.11 4.87 -47.05
C LYS A 4 -5.61 5.09 -47.26
N TYR A 5 -4.81 4.68 -46.29
CA TYR A 5 -3.37 4.97 -46.21
C TYR A 5 -2.48 3.73 -46.25
N ALA A 6 -3.01 2.56 -45.88
CA ALA A 6 -2.28 1.31 -45.88
C ALA A 6 -3.21 0.12 -46.13
N PRO A 7 -2.74 -0.94 -46.82
CA PRO A 7 -3.49 -2.19 -46.92
C PRO A 7 -3.61 -2.83 -45.53
N ILE A 8 -4.82 -3.19 -45.17
CA ILE A 8 -5.07 -3.92 -43.93
C ILE A 8 -5.20 -5.40 -44.30
N PRO A 9 -4.35 -6.30 -43.76
CA PRO A 9 -4.51 -7.72 -44.02
C PRO A 9 -5.86 -8.19 -43.46
N GLU A 10 -6.51 -9.11 -44.17
CA GLU A 10 -7.70 -9.78 -43.66
C GLU A 10 -7.25 -10.72 -42.50
N VAL A 11 -7.36 -10.21 -41.30
CA VAL A 11 -7.12 -11.00 -40.09
C VAL A 11 -8.48 -11.23 -39.44
N THR A 12 -8.86 -12.49 -39.35
CA THR A 12 -10.04 -12.88 -38.57
C THR A 12 -9.64 -12.97 -37.12
N TYR A 13 -10.02 -11.97 -36.32
CA TYR A 13 -9.85 -12.02 -34.88
C TYR A 13 -11.05 -12.73 -34.26
N SER A 14 -10.80 -13.69 -33.39
CA SER A 14 -11.86 -14.16 -32.49
C SER A 14 -12.19 -13.00 -31.53
N THR A 15 -13.40 -12.47 -31.65
CA THR A 15 -13.90 -11.40 -30.76
C THR A 15 -14.62 -11.96 -29.54
N LYS A 16 -14.79 -13.27 -29.44
CA LYS A 16 -15.41 -13.93 -28.28
C LYS A 16 -14.32 -14.25 -27.25
N ILE A 17 -14.17 -13.35 -26.29
CA ILE A 17 -13.47 -13.65 -25.06
C ILE A 17 -14.49 -14.28 -24.11
N GLU A 18 -14.25 -15.54 -23.73
CA GLU A 18 -15.11 -16.23 -22.77
C GLU A 18 -14.92 -15.61 -21.40
N LYS A 19 -16.03 -15.18 -20.80
CA LYS A 19 -16.06 -14.62 -19.44
C LYS A 19 -16.66 -15.63 -18.50
N LYS A 20 -16.07 -15.75 -17.30
CA LYS A 20 -16.51 -16.72 -16.31
C LYS A 20 -16.61 -16.08 -14.93
N ALA A 21 -17.66 -16.44 -14.19
CA ALA A 21 -17.81 -16.11 -12.79
C ALA A 21 -17.40 -17.32 -11.95
N TYR A 22 -16.51 -17.09 -10.99
CA TYR A 22 -16.00 -18.15 -10.10
C TYR A 22 -16.61 -18.07 -8.69
N GLY A 23 -17.56 -17.17 -8.47
CA GLY A 23 -18.26 -17.02 -7.20
C GLY A 23 -17.53 -16.12 -6.20
N THR A 24 -17.89 -16.29 -4.92
CA THR A 24 -17.32 -15.51 -3.81
C THR A 24 -16.22 -16.31 -3.13
N LEU A 25 -15.10 -15.68 -2.89
CA LEU A 25 -13.98 -16.25 -2.15
C LEU A 25 -14.03 -15.85 -0.68
N GLN A 26 -13.61 -16.77 0.19
CA GLN A 26 -13.26 -16.47 1.58
C GLN A 26 -11.76 -16.59 1.72
N TYR A 27 -11.14 -15.76 2.56
CA TYR A 27 -9.72 -15.91 2.82
C TYR A 27 -9.44 -17.19 3.63
N ASP A 28 -8.40 -17.87 3.24
CA ASP A 28 -7.91 -19.09 3.92
C ASP A 28 -7.04 -18.75 5.13
N ALA A 29 -6.25 -17.67 5.00
CA ALA A 29 -5.34 -17.21 6.01
C ALA A 29 -5.13 -15.69 5.91
N ARG A 30 -4.63 -15.09 6.99
CA ARG A 30 -4.24 -13.67 7.01
C ARG A 30 -3.07 -13.47 7.96
N VAL A 31 -2.25 -12.46 7.68
CA VAL A 31 -1.13 -12.04 8.52
C VAL A 31 -0.95 -10.52 8.47
N GLY A 32 -0.64 -9.91 9.59
CA GLY A 32 -0.41 -8.47 9.67
C GLY A 32 0.90 -8.05 9.03
N LEU A 33 0.95 -6.81 8.52
CA LEU A 33 2.17 -6.23 7.96
C LEU A 33 3.27 -6.17 9.01
N PHE A 34 2.95 -5.70 10.22
CA PHE A 34 3.95 -5.49 11.28
C PHE A 34 4.55 -6.82 11.75
N GLU A 35 3.76 -7.89 11.79
CA GLU A 35 4.18 -9.24 12.12
C GLU A 35 5.04 -9.89 11.02
N SER A 36 4.92 -9.39 9.77
CA SER A 36 5.59 -9.95 8.59
C SER A 36 6.80 -9.14 8.12
N LEU A 37 7.18 -8.07 8.81
CA LEU A 37 8.26 -7.18 8.35
C LEU A 37 9.57 -7.94 8.11
N ASP A 38 9.94 -8.85 9.02
CA ASP A 38 11.17 -9.65 8.91
C ASP A 38 11.16 -10.63 7.73
N ASP A 39 9.97 -11.04 7.28
CA ASP A 39 9.83 -11.90 6.08
C ASP A 39 10.05 -11.09 4.80
N LEU A 40 9.64 -9.82 4.82
CA LEU A 40 9.58 -8.97 3.64
C LEU A 40 10.79 -8.07 3.46
N SER A 41 11.40 -7.59 4.55
CA SER A 41 12.43 -6.55 4.49
C SER A 41 13.33 -6.56 5.72
N ALA A 42 14.58 -6.14 5.54
CA ALA A 42 15.48 -5.82 6.62
C ALA A 42 15.49 -4.29 6.84
N PRO A 43 15.51 -3.79 8.09
CA PRO A 43 15.49 -2.37 8.36
C PRO A 43 16.83 -1.71 7.98
N VAL A 44 16.73 -0.52 7.37
CA VAL A 44 17.86 0.40 7.19
C VAL A 44 17.76 1.49 8.24
N LYS A 45 18.82 1.69 9.04
CA LYS A 45 18.85 2.70 10.09
C LYS A 45 19.30 4.04 9.52
N CYS A 46 18.45 5.04 9.63
CA CYS A 46 18.67 6.40 9.15
C CYS A 46 18.43 7.43 10.25
N LYS A 47 19.20 8.52 10.23
CA LYS A 47 18.98 9.62 11.18
C LYS A 47 17.72 10.41 10.85
N PHE A 48 17.48 10.63 9.57
CA PHE A 48 16.31 11.29 9.00
C PHE A 48 15.62 10.31 8.04
N PRO A 49 14.32 10.47 7.81
CA PRO A 49 13.64 9.69 6.77
C PRO A 49 14.35 9.86 5.43
N THR A 50 14.38 8.77 4.67
CA THR A 50 15.07 8.69 3.38
C THR A 50 14.07 8.26 2.30
N SER A 51 14.12 8.90 1.14
CA SER A 51 13.22 8.55 0.02
C SER A 51 13.49 7.16 -0.52
N MET A 52 12.46 6.55 -1.11
CA MET A 52 12.54 5.23 -1.75
C MET A 52 13.70 5.15 -2.75
N GLU A 53 13.89 6.19 -3.58
CA GLU A 53 14.93 6.21 -4.62
C GLU A 53 16.34 6.17 -4.04
N ARG A 54 16.56 6.82 -2.91
CA ARG A 54 17.87 6.77 -2.23
C ARG A 54 18.17 5.42 -1.62
N LEU A 55 17.13 4.64 -1.33
CA LEU A 55 17.21 3.26 -0.85
C LEU A 55 17.19 2.23 -2.01
N GLY A 56 17.15 2.69 -3.26
CA GLY A 56 17.12 1.82 -4.45
C GLY A 56 15.74 1.22 -4.76
N GLN A 57 14.68 1.71 -4.13
CA GLN A 57 13.32 1.25 -4.35
C GLN A 57 12.57 2.19 -5.31
N ASN A 58 11.85 1.63 -6.30
CA ASN A 58 11.17 2.42 -7.32
C ASN A 58 9.63 2.35 -7.28
N TYR A 59 9.05 1.39 -6.56
CA TYR A 59 7.61 1.15 -6.44
C TYR A 59 7.26 0.49 -5.11
N GLY A 60 5.98 0.29 -4.86
CA GLY A 60 5.47 -0.37 -3.66
C GLY A 60 5.28 0.59 -2.49
N TYR A 61 5.63 0.12 -1.31
CA TYR A 61 5.48 0.82 -0.05
C TYR A 61 6.82 0.97 0.66
N ILE A 62 6.91 1.91 1.58
CA ILE A 62 8.01 2.01 2.55
C ILE A 62 7.41 2.26 3.92
N LEU A 63 7.90 1.54 4.93
CA LEU A 63 7.53 1.78 6.32
C LEU A 63 8.68 2.48 7.04
N TYR A 64 8.38 3.62 7.64
CA TYR A 64 9.25 4.35 8.55
C TYR A 64 8.83 4.05 9.97
N HIS A 65 9.70 3.40 10.72
CA HIS A 65 9.49 3.04 12.12
C HIS A 65 10.41 3.86 13.03
N THR A 66 9.87 4.34 14.14
CA THR A 66 10.68 4.97 15.19
C THR A 66 9.99 4.80 16.55
N LYS A 67 10.67 5.19 17.62
CA LYS A 67 10.12 5.20 18.98
C LYS A 67 10.12 6.60 19.55
N LEU A 68 9.04 6.98 20.21
CA LEU A 68 8.94 8.28 20.84
C LEU A 68 9.88 8.35 22.04
N GLU A 69 10.77 9.36 22.05
CA GLU A 69 11.83 9.48 23.06
C GLU A 69 11.31 9.86 24.47
N LYS A 70 10.16 10.50 24.52
CA LYS A 70 9.52 10.96 25.76
C LYS A 70 8.00 10.83 25.69
N GLU A 71 7.36 10.74 26.84
CA GLU A 71 5.92 10.86 26.94
C GLU A 71 5.47 12.25 26.50
N GLN A 72 4.48 12.33 25.63
CA GLN A 72 3.93 13.58 25.12
C GLN A 72 2.52 13.42 24.57
N ASN A 73 1.76 14.50 24.61
CA ASN A 73 0.52 14.60 23.86
C ASN A 73 0.87 14.86 22.39
N LEU A 74 0.23 14.16 21.47
CA LEU A 74 0.37 14.44 20.05
C LEU A 74 -0.64 15.51 19.66
N GLU A 75 -0.19 16.74 19.50
CA GLU A 75 -1.03 17.85 19.06
C GLU A 75 -1.02 17.99 17.54
N LYS A 76 0.15 17.79 16.94
CA LYS A 76 0.33 17.92 15.49
C LYS A 76 1.52 17.12 14.98
N ILE A 77 1.40 16.65 13.75
CA ILE A 77 2.47 15.98 13.00
C ILE A 77 2.56 16.54 11.58
N ARG A 78 3.76 16.69 11.07
CA ARG A 78 4.00 17.12 9.70
C ARG A 78 5.06 16.28 9.04
N LEU A 79 4.74 15.80 7.82
CA LEU A 79 5.65 15.08 6.94
C LEU A 79 6.13 16.06 5.86
N TYR A 80 7.43 16.34 5.82
CA TYR A 80 8.00 17.24 4.81
C TYR A 80 8.42 16.43 3.59
N GLU A 81 8.00 16.90 2.41
CA GLU A 81 8.30 16.27 1.11
C GLU A 81 7.89 14.78 1.05
N ALA A 82 6.72 14.48 1.61
CA ALA A 82 6.14 13.14 1.57
C ALA A 82 5.28 12.94 0.31
N ASN A 83 5.39 11.78 -0.33
CA ASN A 83 4.64 11.35 -1.51
C ASN A 83 4.45 9.83 -1.50
N ASP A 84 3.24 9.31 -1.76
CA ASP A 84 2.01 10.02 -2.20
C ASP A 84 0.89 9.89 -1.18
N ARG A 85 0.80 8.78 -0.42
CA ARG A 85 -0.20 8.50 0.62
C ARG A 85 0.51 7.91 1.83
N ALA A 86 0.27 8.48 2.99
CA ALA A 86 0.87 8.05 4.25
C ALA A 86 -0.21 7.61 5.26
N ASN A 87 -0.09 6.39 5.75
CA ASN A 87 -0.87 5.88 6.88
C ASN A 87 0.01 5.97 8.12
N LEU A 88 -0.46 6.68 9.12
CA LEU A 88 0.25 6.86 10.39
C LEU A 88 -0.37 6.00 11.49
N PHE A 89 0.49 5.34 12.23
CA PHE A 89 0.10 4.51 13.37
C PHE A 89 0.92 4.88 14.59
N VAL A 90 0.30 4.90 15.74
CA VAL A 90 1.01 5.10 17.01
C VAL A 90 0.58 4.02 17.98
N ASP A 91 1.56 3.38 18.61
CA ASP A 91 1.34 2.24 19.52
C ASP A 91 0.45 1.16 18.87
N GLN A 92 0.73 0.86 17.58
CA GLN A 92 -0.05 -0.07 16.74
C GLN A 92 -1.54 0.27 16.63
N LYS A 93 -1.89 1.55 16.69
CA LYS A 93 -3.26 2.03 16.45
C LYS A 93 -3.26 3.00 15.30
N PRO A 94 -4.22 2.89 14.37
CA PRO A 94 -4.39 3.87 13.30
C PRO A 94 -4.56 5.27 13.87
N LEU A 95 -3.81 6.23 13.36
CA LEU A 95 -3.91 7.63 13.76
C LEU A 95 -4.62 8.47 12.68
N VAL A 96 -4.05 8.50 11.49
CA VAL A 96 -4.56 9.28 10.35
C VAL A 96 -3.96 8.76 9.04
N THR A 97 -4.74 8.88 7.97
CA THR A 97 -4.27 8.70 6.60
C THR A 97 -4.22 10.05 5.90
N LEU A 98 -3.07 10.39 5.34
CA LEU A 98 -2.82 11.65 4.64
C LEU A 98 -2.47 11.37 3.18
N TYR A 99 -3.06 12.12 2.25
CA TYR A 99 -2.70 12.06 0.82
C TYR A 99 -2.99 13.38 0.12
N ASP A 100 -2.36 13.57 -1.06
CA ASP A 100 -2.52 14.79 -1.87
C ASP A 100 -2.22 16.06 -1.05
N ARG A 101 -3.15 16.99 -1.00
CA ARG A 101 -2.99 18.29 -0.33
C ARG A 101 -2.80 18.18 1.17
N GLN A 102 -3.30 17.13 1.80
CA GLN A 102 -3.13 16.89 3.23
C GLN A 102 -1.66 16.70 3.62
N LEU A 103 -0.83 16.17 2.71
CA LEU A 103 0.61 16.04 2.92
C LEU A 103 1.37 17.38 2.89
N LEU A 104 0.74 18.46 2.42
CA LEU A 104 1.35 19.78 2.33
C LEU A 104 1.23 20.60 3.61
N SER A 105 0.45 20.13 4.58
CA SER A 105 0.14 20.82 5.83
C SER A 105 0.46 19.97 7.06
N GLU A 106 0.33 20.56 8.24
CA GLU A 106 0.36 19.83 9.51
C GLU A 106 -0.99 19.11 9.70
N ALA A 107 -0.95 17.84 10.09
CA ALA A 107 -2.12 17.14 10.61
C ALA A 107 -2.26 17.42 12.11
N LYS A 108 -3.46 17.76 12.57
CA LYS A 108 -3.72 18.25 13.93
C LYS A 108 -4.78 17.42 14.65
N ALA A 109 -4.57 17.28 15.95
CA ALA A 109 -5.53 16.63 16.84
C ALA A 109 -6.86 17.40 16.91
N GLY A 110 -7.97 16.68 16.66
CA GLY A 110 -9.33 17.25 16.66
C GLY A 110 -9.74 17.90 15.33
N GLU A 111 -8.83 17.97 14.34
CA GLU A 111 -9.09 18.36 12.96
C GLU A 111 -8.92 17.15 12.03
N ASP A 112 -7.71 16.57 11.99
CA ASP A 112 -7.33 15.48 11.08
C ASP A 112 -7.32 14.12 11.76
N PHE A 113 -7.11 14.06 13.07
CA PHE A 113 -7.18 12.83 13.85
C PHE A 113 -7.88 13.03 15.19
N ALA A 114 -8.44 11.96 15.71
CA ALA A 114 -9.30 12.00 16.88
C ALA A 114 -8.57 12.47 18.15
N LYS A 115 -9.32 13.11 19.04
CA LYS A 115 -8.96 13.33 20.45
C LYS A 115 -9.66 12.28 21.30
N GLU A 116 -8.99 11.79 22.33
CA GLU A 116 -9.60 10.95 23.36
C GLU A 116 -10.13 11.86 24.49
N ASP A 117 -11.43 11.77 24.80
CA ASP A 117 -12.10 12.60 25.82
C ASP A 117 -11.82 14.10 25.68
N GLY A 118 -11.77 14.60 24.43
CA GLY A 118 -11.52 16.01 24.14
C GLY A 118 -10.08 16.48 24.33
N LYS A 119 -9.14 15.58 24.66
CA LYS A 119 -7.71 15.86 24.82
C LYS A 119 -6.90 15.18 23.71
N PRO A 120 -5.76 15.76 23.31
CA PRO A 120 -4.83 15.06 22.42
C PRO A 120 -4.42 13.72 23.01
N VAL A 121 -4.29 12.69 22.16
CA VAL A 121 -3.85 11.36 22.60
C VAL A 121 -2.46 11.46 23.23
N THR A 122 -2.29 10.89 24.41
CA THR A 122 -1.00 10.84 25.11
C THR A 122 -0.27 9.57 24.76
N PHE A 123 0.93 9.72 24.23
CA PHE A 123 1.83 8.60 23.92
C PHE A 123 2.92 8.47 24.96
N LYS A 124 3.11 7.24 25.40
CA LYS A 124 4.15 6.90 26.38
C LYS A 124 5.54 6.97 25.75
N LYS A 125 6.56 7.17 26.58
CA LYS A 125 7.94 6.98 26.18
C LYS A 125 8.16 5.57 25.64
N GLY A 126 8.78 5.46 24.47
CA GLY A 126 9.06 4.20 23.80
C GLY A 126 7.90 3.68 22.93
N ALA A 127 6.76 4.38 22.88
CA ALA A 127 5.67 4.01 21.98
C ALA A 127 6.15 4.08 20.52
N PRO A 128 5.87 3.05 19.70
CA PRO A 128 6.22 3.07 18.29
C PRO A 128 5.38 4.11 17.55
N LEU A 129 6.03 4.82 16.64
CA LEU A 129 5.41 5.61 15.58
C LEU A 129 5.79 4.97 14.26
N ASP A 130 4.79 4.57 13.51
CA ASP A 130 4.94 3.91 12.20
C ASP A 130 4.26 4.75 11.13
N ILE A 131 4.95 4.96 10.01
CA ILE A 131 4.42 5.71 8.87
C ILE A 131 4.60 4.85 7.62
N LEU A 132 3.50 4.25 7.15
CA LEU A 132 3.49 3.48 5.91
C LEU A 132 3.18 4.40 4.74
N VAL A 133 4.16 4.59 3.84
CA VAL A 133 3.98 5.46 2.66
C VAL A 133 3.87 4.61 1.40
N GLU A 134 2.82 4.87 0.63
CA GLU A 134 2.56 4.27 -0.67
C GLU A 134 3.08 5.16 -1.79
N ASN A 135 3.81 4.58 -2.73
CA ASN A 135 4.12 5.18 -4.02
C ASN A 135 2.95 4.92 -4.98
N MET A 136 2.14 5.94 -5.24
CA MET A 136 0.96 5.82 -6.10
C MET A 136 1.26 5.96 -7.60
N GLY A 137 2.51 6.15 -7.97
CA GLY A 137 2.99 6.26 -9.34
C GLY A 137 3.87 7.48 -9.56
N ARG A 138 4.40 7.62 -10.77
CA ARG A 138 5.30 8.72 -11.14
C ARG A 138 4.57 9.78 -11.94
N VAL A 139 4.92 11.05 -11.73
CA VAL A 139 4.44 12.11 -12.60
C VAL A 139 5.01 11.90 -14.02
N ASN A 140 4.14 12.07 -15.01
CA ASN A 140 4.48 11.88 -16.42
C ASN A 140 4.52 13.19 -17.21
N PHE A 141 4.27 14.31 -16.54
CA PHE A 141 4.26 15.64 -17.14
C PHE A 141 4.55 16.73 -16.10
N GLY A 142 5.25 17.78 -16.50
CA GLY A 142 5.51 18.97 -15.69
C GLY A 142 6.98 19.14 -15.25
N PRO A 143 7.31 20.27 -14.61
CA PRO A 143 8.70 20.65 -14.31
C PRO A 143 9.34 19.82 -13.18
N ARG A 144 8.57 19.00 -12.48
CA ARG A 144 9.07 18.19 -11.36
C ARG A 144 9.30 16.72 -11.70
N MET A 145 9.21 16.33 -12.97
CA MET A 145 9.35 14.91 -13.38
C MET A 145 10.66 14.28 -12.88
N GLU A 146 11.76 15.01 -12.91
CA GLU A 146 13.07 14.50 -12.53
C GLU A 146 13.36 14.58 -11.02
N HIS A 147 12.57 15.38 -10.30
CA HIS A 147 12.86 15.71 -8.90
C HIS A 147 11.83 15.17 -7.90
N GLN A 148 10.72 14.60 -8.36
CA GLN A 148 9.77 14.00 -7.43
C GLN A 148 10.34 12.70 -6.83
N ARG A 149 10.50 12.70 -5.51
CA ARG A 149 10.90 11.53 -4.73
C ARG A 149 9.67 10.91 -4.07
N LYS A 150 9.73 9.61 -3.81
CA LYS A 150 8.66 8.84 -3.15
C LYS A 150 9.09 8.45 -1.74
N GLY A 151 8.12 8.20 -0.88
CA GLY A 151 8.38 8.11 0.54
C GLY A 151 8.47 9.51 1.16
N ILE A 152 9.38 9.70 2.11
CA ILE A 152 9.65 10.98 2.78
C ILE A 152 11.09 11.39 2.42
N ASP A 153 11.25 12.47 1.64
CA ASP A 153 12.58 12.99 1.23
C ASP A 153 13.05 14.17 2.11
N GLY A 154 12.27 14.56 3.10
CA GLY A 154 12.55 15.65 4.02
C GLY A 154 12.73 15.16 5.46
N HIS A 155 11.84 15.58 6.34
CA HIS A 155 11.85 15.19 7.74
C HIS A 155 10.43 15.11 8.32
N VAL A 156 10.31 14.53 9.50
CA VAL A 156 9.05 14.46 10.25
C VAL A 156 9.16 15.37 11.47
N GLN A 157 8.15 16.21 11.67
CA GLN A 157 8.01 17.02 12.88
C GLN A 157 6.84 16.53 13.72
N ILE A 158 7.08 16.38 15.01
CA ILE A 158 6.08 16.09 16.04
C ILE A 158 6.03 17.31 16.96
N ASN A 159 4.85 17.93 17.09
CA ASN A 159 4.64 19.14 17.89
C ASN A 159 5.65 20.27 17.56
N GLY A 160 6.02 20.38 16.26
CA GLY A 160 6.98 21.37 15.77
C GLY A 160 8.45 21.02 15.97
N HIS A 161 8.78 19.86 16.54
CA HIS A 161 10.17 19.39 16.71
C HIS A 161 10.49 18.27 15.74
N THR A 162 11.64 18.37 15.07
CA THR A 162 12.11 17.32 14.16
C THR A 162 12.43 16.05 14.94
N HIS A 163 11.83 14.95 14.49
CA HIS A 163 12.06 13.62 15.05
C HIS A 163 13.17 12.90 14.29
N LEU A 164 14.03 12.18 15.00
CA LEU A 164 15.24 11.54 14.48
C LEU A 164 15.21 10.03 14.77
N ASN A 165 16.15 9.31 14.16
CA ASN A 165 16.44 7.88 14.38
C ASN A 165 15.31 6.98 13.91
N TRP A 166 15.31 6.71 12.61
CA TRP A 166 14.34 5.89 11.90
C TRP A 166 14.92 4.53 11.53
N GLU A 167 14.09 3.53 11.53
CA GLU A 167 14.28 2.24 10.88
C GLU A 167 13.34 2.17 9.69
N GLU A 168 13.88 1.96 8.49
CA GLU A 168 13.15 2.07 7.23
C GLU A 168 13.10 0.73 6.54
N TYR A 169 11.89 0.23 6.26
CA TYR A 169 11.64 -1.05 5.63
C TYR A 169 11.17 -0.82 4.19
N CYS A 170 12.01 -1.18 3.22
CA CYS A 170 11.64 -1.18 1.81
C CYS A 170 10.68 -2.33 1.51
N LEU A 171 9.49 -2.03 1.01
CA LEU A 171 8.42 -2.98 0.77
C LEU A 171 7.95 -2.94 -0.70
N PRO A 172 8.79 -3.38 -1.67
CA PRO A 172 8.37 -3.51 -3.05
C PRO A 172 7.34 -4.64 -3.21
N LEU A 173 7.26 -5.56 -2.23
CA LEU A 173 6.38 -6.72 -2.20
C LEU A 173 6.66 -7.73 -3.34
N ASP A 174 7.93 -7.86 -3.74
CA ASP A 174 8.37 -8.83 -4.76
C ASP A 174 8.58 -10.23 -4.20
N ASN A 175 8.46 -10.40 -2.89
CA ASN A 175 8.78 -11.59 -2.12
C ASN A 175 7.63 -12.04 -1.20
N ILE A 176 6.39 -11.84 -1.65
CA ILE A 176 5.18 -12.19 -0.88
C ILE A 176 5.06 -13.68 -0.59
N GLU A 177 5.75 -14.53 -1.33
CA GLU A 177 5.84 -15.97 -1.10
C GLU A 177 6.55 -16.34 0.21
N LYS A 178 7.24 -15.38 0.84
CA LYS A 178 7.90 -15.57 2.14
C LYS A 178 6.99 -15.30 3.34
N LEU A 179 5.78 -14.81 3.11
CA LEU A 179 4.83 -14.50 4.19
C LEU A 179 4.51 -15.74 5.02
N ASP A 180 4.73 -15.63 6.33
CA ASP A 180 4.35 -16.65 7.31
C ASP A 180 3.00 -16.31 7.94
N TYR A 181 1.94 -16.91 7.44
CA TYR A 181 0.57 -16.69 7.92
C TYR A 181 0.29 -17.22 9.33
N THR A 182 1.28 -17.84 10.00
CA THR A 182 1.15 -18.27 11.40
C THR A 182 1.51 -17.17 12.41
N LYS A 183 2.09 -16.04 11.95
CA LYS A 183 2.60 -14.95 12.81
C LYS A 183 1.53 -14.08 13.46
N GLY A 184 0.28 -14.17 13.02
CA GLY A 184 -0.82 -13.43 13.63
C GLY A 184 -1.28 -12.21 12.81
N TYR A 185 -2.31 -11.55 13.36
CA TYR A 185 -2.99 -10.42 12.74
C TYR A 185 -3.63 -9.55 13.81
N THR A 186 -3.51 -8.25 13.65
CA THR A 186 -4.21 -7.25 14.47
C THR A 186 -5.25 -6.54 13.62
N GLU A 187 -6.51 -6.57 14.06
CA GLU A 187 -7.63 -5.94 13.34
C GLU A 187 -7.45 -4.43 13.21
N GLY A 188 -7.77 -3.90 12.01
CA GLY A 188 -7.65 -2.47 11.71
C GLY A 188 -6.24 -2.01 11.33
N LEU A 189 -5.27 -2.93 11.26
CA LEU A 189 -3.92 -2.65 10.77
C LEU A 189 -3.71 -3.24 9.37
N PRO A 190 -2.74 -2.73 8.59
CA PRO A 190 -2.40 -3.27 7.28
C PRO A 190 -2.09 -4.76 7.35
N ALA A 191 -2.65 -5.54 6.40
CA ALA A 191 -2.54 -6.98 6.43
C ALA A 191 -2.55 -7.62 5.04
N PHE A 192 -2.03 -8.83 4.98
CA PHE A 192 -2.09 -9.71 3.82
C PHE A 192 -3.16 -10.77 4.04
N TYR A 193 -4.02 -10.94 3.05
CA TYR A 193 -5.07 -11.96 3.02
C TYR A 193 -4.78 -12.94 1.90
N HIS A 194 -4.77 -14.22 2.23
CA HIS A 194 -4.55 -15.31 1.30
C HIS A 194 -5.86 -15.96 0.92
N PHE A 195 -6.06 -16.21 -0.38
CA PHE A 195 -7.22 -16.89 -0.93
C PHE A 195 -6.78 -17.98 -1.89
N THR A 196 -7.54 -19.08 -1.91
CA THR A 196 -7.43 -20.12 -2.92
C THR A 196 -8.61 -20.01 -3.89
N LEU A 197 -8.31 -20.01 -5.19
CA LEU A 197 -9.31 -20.07 -6.26
C LEU A 197 -9.08 -21.33 -7.09
N ASP A 198 -10.05 -22.27 -7.04
CA ASP A 198 -10.03 -23.45 -7.90
C ASP A 198 -10.76 -23.16 -9.23
N VAL A 199 -10.03 -23.35 -10.33
CA VAL A 199 -10.51 -23.08 -11.70
C VAL A 199 -10.61 -24.38 -12.48
N ASP A 200 -11.83 -24.74 -12.84
CA ASP A 200 -12.14 -25.91 -13.70
C ASP A 200 -11.86 -25.60 -15.18
N GLN A 201 -12.22 -24.42 -15.63
CA GLN A 201 -12.06 -23.92 -16.99
C GLN A 201 -11.68 -22.45 -16.93
N LYS A 202 -10.63 -22.06 -17.64
CA LYS A 202 -10.16 -20.67 -17.67
C LYS A 202 -11.11 -19.79 -18.48
N GLY A 203 -11.42 -18.62 -17.94
CA GLY A 203 -12.15 -17.55 -18.60
C GLY A 203 -11.75 -16.21 -18.01
N ASP A 204 -11.95 -15.15 -18.75
CA ASP A 204 -11.73 -13.80 -18.26
C ASP A 204 -12.69 -13.48 -17.11
N THR A 205 -12.20 -12.85 -16.07
CA THR A 205 -13.01 -12.52 -14.91
C THR A 205 -12.59 -11.21 -14.27
N PHE A 206 -13.25 -10.84 -13.17
CA PHE A 206 -12.92 -9.67 -12.36
C PHE A 206 -12.90 -10.06 -10.89
N LEU A 207 -11.95 -9.49 -10.15
CA LEU A 207 -12.02 -9.41 -8.71
C LEU A 207 -12.78 -8.14 -8.31
N ASP A 208 -13.81 -8.29 -7.50
CA ASP A 208 -14.61 -7.19 -6.95
C ASP A 208 -14.17 -6.92 -5.51
N PHE A 209 -13.85 -5.67 -5.23
CA PHE A 209 -13.36 -5.19 -3.93
C PHE A 209 -14.39 -4.28 -3.23
N GLU A 210 -15.67 -4.49 -3.47
CA GLU A 210 -16.70 -3.80 -2.71
C GLU A 210 -16.57 -4.14 -1.21
N GLY A 211 -16.47 -3.09 -0.38
CA GLY A 211 -16.26 -3.23 1.07
C GLY A 211 -14.79 -3.29 1.51
N TRP A 212 -13.84 -3.33 0.58
CA TRP A 212 -12.40 -3.20 0.86
C TRP A 212 -11.96 -1.74 0.75
N GLY A 213 -10.93 -1.35 1.50
CA GLY A 213 -10.39 0.01 1.50
C GLY A 213 -9.45 0.27 0.34
N LYS A 214 -8.16 0.04 0.52
CA LYS A 214 -7.13 0.29 -0.47
C LYS A 214 -6.00 -0.73 -0.36
N GLY A 215 -5.46 -1.13 -1.51
CA GLY A 215 -4.34 -2.07 -1.49
C GLY A 215 -3.89 -2.52 -2.86
N CYS A 216 -3.17 -3.65 -2.90
CA CYS A 216 -2.73 -4.30 -4.12
C CYS A 216 -2.95 -5.82 -4.07
N ILE A 217 -2.94 -6.44 -5.24
CA ILE A 217 -3.31 -7.83 -5.40
C ILE A 217 -2.25 -8.56 -6.20
N PHE A 218 -2.00 -9.79 -5.78
CA PHE A 218 -1.13 -10.73 -6.47
C PHE A 218 -1.91 -11.98 -6.85
N LEU A 219 -1.83 -12.37 -8.09
CA LEU A 219 -2.39 -13.63 -8.61
C LEU A 219 -1.25 -14.54 -9.04
N ASN A 220 -1.09 -15.68 -8.39
CA ASN A 220 0.02 -16.61 -8.65
C ASN A 220 1.40 -15.92 -8.64
N GLY A 221 1.62 -14.96 -7.74
CA GLY A 221 2.83 -14.14 -7.65
C GLY A 221 2.88 -12.96 -8.63
N PHE A 222 1.96 -12.86 -9.60
CA PHE A 222 1.90 -11.72 -10.51
C PHE A 222 1.13 -10.56 -9.87
N ASN A 223 1.77 -9.38 -9.77
CA ASN A 223 1.10 -8.16 -9.28
C ASN A 223 0.04 -7.71 -10.29
N LEU A 224 -1.24 -7.96 -9.96
CA LEU A 224 -2.38 -7.64 -10.81
C LEU A 224 -2.71 -6.15 -10.84
N GLY A 225 -2.31 -5.41 -9.82
CA GLY A 225 -2.58 -3.99 -9.69
C GLY A 225 -3.12 -3.59 -8.33
N ARG A 226 -3.68 -2.39 -8.27
CA ARG A 226 -4.19 -1.76 -7.05
C ARG A 226 -5.69 -1.57 -7.11
N PHE A 227 -6.34 -1.64 -5.95
CA PHE A 227 -7.73 -1.25 -5.77
C PHE A 227 -7.84 -0.08 -4.79
N TRP A 228 -8.94 0.67 -4.87
CA TRP A 228 -9.25 1.76 -3.95
C TRP A 228 -10.76 1.98 -3.87
N GLU A 229 -11.30 2.07 -2.66
CA GLU A 229 -12.73 2.30 -2.42
C GLU A 229 -13.29 3.56 -3.09
N ILE A 230 -12.49 4.63 -3.15
CA ILE A 230 -12.88 5.86 -3.83
C ILE A 230 -12.78 5.79 -5.36
N GLY A 231 -12.24 4.68 -5.89
CA GLY A 231 -12.06 4.46 -7.33
C GLY A 231 -10.80 5.10 -7.91
N PRO A 232 -10.62 5.00 -9.24
CA PRO A 232 -11.52 4.35 -10.21
C PRO A 232 -11.49 2.81 -10.16
N GLN A 233 -10.42 2.19 -9.64
CA GLN A 233 -10.24 0.74 -9.61
C GLN A 233 -10.93 0.11 -8.39
N LYS A 234 -12.23 -0.15 -8.51
CA LYS A 234 -13.00 -0.95 -7.54
C LYS A 234 -13.06 -2.43 -7.91
N ARG A 235 -12.76 -2.74 -9.16
CA ARG A 235 -12.69 -4.09 -9.73
C ARG A 235 -11.45 -4.22 -10.57
N LEU A 236 -10.74 -5.34 -10.44
CA LEU A 236 -9.58 -5.64 -11.26
C LEU A 236 -9.87 -6.79 -12.21
N TYR A 237 -9.52 -6.58 -13.46
CA TYR A 237 -9.66 -7.57 -14.51
C TYR A 237 -8.58 -8.64 -14.40
N ILE A 238 -9.00 -9.89 -14.50
CA ILE A 238 -8.11 -11.06 -14.60
C ILE A 238 -8.28 -11.65 -15.99
N PRO A 239 -7.29 -11.51 -16.89
CA PRO A 239 -7.29 -12.21 -18.16
C PRO A 239 -7.07 -13.72 -17.94
N ALA A 240 -7.79 -14.55 -18.68
CA ALA A 240 -7.72 -16.00 -18.60
C ALA A 240 -6.28 -16.58 -18.65
N PRO A 241 -5.31 -16.04 -19.42
CA PRO A 241 -3.94 -16.54 -19.42
C PRO A 241 -3.20 -16.47 -18.08
N LEU A 242 -3.60 -15.60 -17.16
CA LEU A 242 -3.01 -15.52 -15.81
C LEU A 242 -3.53 -16.61 -14.87
N LEU A 243 -4.65 -17.22 -15.21
CA LEU A 243 -5.21 -18.34 -14.46
C LEU A 243 -4.57 -19.67 -14.88
N LYS A 244 -4.47 -20.58 -13.92
CA LYS A 244 -4.14 -22.01 -14.13
C LYS A 244 -5.41 -22.82 -13.96
N GLU A 245 -5.56 -23.92 -14.67
CA GLU A 245 -6.57 -24.94 -14.32
C GLU A 245 -6.15 -25.57 -12.99
N GLY A 246 -7.13 -25.82 -12.11
CA GLY A 246 -6.89 -26.20 -10.73
C GLY A 246 -6.65 -25.00 -9.82
N ARG A 247 -5.76 -25.17 -8.86
CA ARG A 247 -5.52 -24.22 -7.77
C ARG A 247 -4.74 -22.99 -8.24
N ASN A 248 -5.30 -21.82 -7.94
CA ASN A 248 -4.67 -20.51 -8.07
C ASN A 248 -4.59 -19.84 -6.68
N GLU A 249 -3.53 -19.11 -6.48
CA GLU A 249 -3.29 -18.34 -5.26
C GLU A 249 -3.56 -16.86 -5.51
N ILE A 250 -4.32 -16.24 -4.63
CA ILE A 250 -4.54 -14.80 -4.62
C ILE A 250 -4.10 -14.25 -3.27
N VAL A 251 -3.20 -13.26 -3.29
CA VAL A 251 -2.80 -12.54 -2.08
C VAL A 251 -3.24 -11.08 -2.23
N VAL A 252 -3.97 -10.59 -1.24
CA VAL A 252 -4.42 -9.20 -1.17
C VAL A 252 -3.70 -8.51 -0.02
N PHE A 253 -2.96 -7.45 -0.31
CA PHE A 253 -2.44 -6.54 0.71
C PHE A 253 -3.39 -5.37 0.86
N GLU A 254 -3.96 -5.18 2.04
CA GLU A 254 -4.85 -4.07 2.39
C GLU A 254 -4.19 -3.13 3.40
N THR A 255 -4.38 -1.81 3.18
CA THR A 255 -3.76 -0.75 4.01
C THR A 255 -4.77 0.20 4.62
#